data_d11bf94ddfdcda74563802d61bfac119
#
_entry.id   d11bf94ddfdcda74563802d61bfac119
#
_cell.length_a   1.000
_cell.length_b   1.000
_cell.length_c   1.000
_cell.angle_alpha   90.00
_cell.angle_beta   90.00
_cell.angle_gamma   90.00
#
_symmetry.space_group_name_H-M   'P 1'
#
loop_
_entity.id
_entity.type
_entity.pdbx_description
1 polymer ?
#
loop_
_entity_poly.entity_id
_entity_poly.type
_entity_poly.pdbx_seq_one_letter_code
_entity_poly.pdbx_strand_id
1 'polypeptide(L)'
;MGAKMSPGEAKACVDKLYRKVAKRWKERVTDSQFMKELTTGRLPKKAFRVFYKNWAAYTIEINTLEAASYHKHIHFFRKHRDLMSAMAEKLADELVHPKPPGHIHVVMETAKALGITEDEVFVTPMLAEFRAKIDYFRAIVWEGTVAEFYAAGATEEQFGHWAGEVFTALTTHYGLTSQEAVYFSLHEEADTREHEGGIMGHGSFRRLVLQRLLEEGADVRPGYSLEYCALTSMDLHGVILQAALRAAA
;
A
#
# COMPACT_ATOMS: atom_id res chain seq x y z
N MET A 1 -15.70 -11.09 -20.56
CA MET A 1 -14.31 -11.61 -20.37
C MET A 1 -13.44 -10.90 -21.39
N GLY A 2 -12.32 -10.35 -20.94
CA GLY A 2 -11.32 -9.76 -21.82
C GLY A 2 -10.66 -10.82 -22.71
N ALA A 3 -9.90 -10.38 -23.73
CA ALA A 3 -9.11 -11.30 -24.54
C ALA A 3 -7.97 -11.90 -23.70
N LYS A 4 -7.73 -13.20 -23.82
CA LYS A 4 -6.58 -13.85 -23.19
C LYS A 4 -5.29 -13.38 -23.85
N MET A 5 -4.29 -13.10 -23.05
CA MET A 5 -2.95 -12.73 -23.51
C MET A 5 -1.99 -13.92 -23.41
N SER A 6 -1.02 -13.99 -24.30
CA SER A 6 0.12 -14.87 -24.08
C SER A 6 0.94 -14.40 -22.84
N PRO A 7 1.73 -15.28 -22.21
CA PRO A 7 2.56 -14.89 -21.05
C PRO A 7 3.47 -13.68 -21.33
N GLY A 8 4.03 -13.61 -22.55
CA GLY A 8 4.88 -12.47 -22.94
C GLY A 8 4.11 -11.16 -23.07
N GLU A 9 2.92 -11.19 -23.66
CA GLU A 9 2.05 -10.01 -23.78
C GLU A 9 1.54 -9.54 -22.41
N ALA A 10 1.12 -10.47 -21.55
CA ALA A 10 0.66 -10.17 -20.20
C ALA A 10 1.77 -9.51 -19.38
N LYS A 11 2.99 -10.09 -19.41
CA LYS A 11 4.17 -9.51 -18.76
C LYS A 11 4.46 -8.10 -19.28
N ALA A 12 4.49 -7.91 -20.58
CA ALA A 12 4.76 -6.59 -21.19
C ALA A 12 3.69 -5.55 -20.79
N CYS A 13 2.42 -5.97 -20.70
CA CYS A 13 1.32 -5.12 -20.24
C CYS A 13 1.50 -4.70 -18.77
N VAL A 14 1.82 -5.65 -17.88
CA VAL A 14 2.09 -5.38 -16.47
C VAL A 14 3.30 -4.46 -16.31
N ASP A 15 4.41 -4.73 -17.00
CA ASP A 15 5.61 -3.90 -16.95
C ASP A 15 5.34 -2.46 -17.43
N LYS A 16 4.49 -2.30 -18.46
CA LYS A 16 4.06 -0.97 -18.92
C LYS A 16 3.24 -0.24 -17.86
N LEU A 17 2.32 -0.96 -17.19
CA LEU A 17 1.51 -0.39 -16.10
C LEU A 17 2.41 0.09 -14.97
N TYR A 18 3.34 -0.74 -14.51
CA TYR A 18 4.23 -0.41 -13.39
C TYR A 18 5.19 0.75 -13.71
N ARG A 19 5.65 0.89 -14.96
CA ARG A 19 6.38 2.12 -15.36
C ARG A 19 5.53 3.38 -15.21
N LYS A 20 4.24 3.31 -15.53
CA LYS A 20 3.31 4.45 -15.32
C LYS A 20 3.06 4.72 -13.85
N VAL A 21 2.93 3.65 -13.05
CA VAL A 21 2.79 3.72 -11.59
C VAL A 21 4.02 4.42 -10.99
N ALA A 22 5.24 3.97 -11.30
CA ALA A 22 6.46 4.58 -10.79
C ALA A 22 6.59 6.06 -11.17
N LYS A 23 6.24 6.41 -12.44
CA LYS A 23 6.22 7.81 -12.87
C LYS A 23 5.22 8.64 -12.07
N ARG A 24 3.98 8.15 -11.91
CA ARG A 24 2.93 8.86 -11.17
C ARG A 24 3.26 8.96 -9.69
N TRP A 25 3.83 7.91 -9.11
CA TRP A 25 4.31 7.93 -7.72
C TRP A 25 5.36 9.01 -7.52
N LYS A 26 6.35 9.07 -8.40
CA LYS A 26 7.36 10.13 -8.35
C LYS A 26 6.71 11.52 -8.36
N GLU A 27 5.80 11.78 -9.30
CA GLU A 27 5.13 13.08 -9.46
C GLU A 27 4.26 13.47 -8.27
N ARG A 28 3.54 12.51 -7.68
CA ARG A 28 2.52 12.78 -6.65
C ARG A 28 3.01 12.59 -5.23
N VAL A 29 3.96 11.68 -5.03
CA VAL A 29 4.45 11.28 -3.69
C VAL A 29 5.88 11.74 -3.47
N THR A 30 6.85 11.21 -4.21
CA THR A 30 8.27 11.50 -3.97
C THR A 30 8.59 12.98 -4.17
N ASP A 31 8.09 13.61 -5.23
CA ASP A 31 8.30 15.04 -5.50
C ASP A 31 7.33 15.97 -4.73
N SER A 32 6.49 15.44 -3.86
CA SER A 32 5.57 16.25 -3.04
C SER A 32 6.33 17.16 -2.06
N GLN A 33 5.70 18.27 -1.68
CA GLN A 33 6.25 19.15 -0.65
C GLN A 33 6.46 18.40 0.67
N PHE A 34 5.50 17.55 1.06
CA PHE A 34 5.60 16.74 2.26
C PHE A 34 6.90 15.92 2.30
N MET A 35 7.19 15.17 1.25
CA MET A 35 8.39 14.32 1.18
C MET A 35 9.68 15.14 1.10
N LYS A 36 9.71 16.22 0.30
CA LYS A 36 10.86 17.11 0.22
C LYS A 36 11.22 17.76 1.56
N GLU A 37 10.22 18.12 2.34
CA GLU A 37 10.44 18.67 3.67
C GLU A 37 10.81 17.59 4.69
N LEU A 38 10.18 16.41 4.62
CA LEU A 38 10.48 15.28 5.49
C LEU A 38 11.94 14.81 5.33
N THR A 39 12.36 14.50 4.09
CA THR A 39 13.70 13.98 3.81
C THR A 39 14.83 14.97 4.07
N THR A 40 14.51 16.25 4.20
CA THR A 40 15.48 17.30 4.56
C THR A 40 15.35 17.78 6.01
N GLY A 41 14.53 17.12 6.84
CA GLY A 41 14.32 17.46 8.24
C GLY A 41 13.58 18.78 8.48
N ARG A 42 12.93 19.34 7.45
CA ARG A 42 12.21 20.62 7.53
C ARG A 42 10.70 20.48 7.75
N LEU A 43 10.15 19.28 7.59
CA LEU A 43 8.72 19.03 7.84
C LEU A 43 8.43 19.28 9.33
N PRO A 44 7.44 20.14 9.67
CA PRO A 44 7.06 20.31 11.05
C PRO A 44 6.63 18.99 11.70
N LYS A 45 7.13 18.68 12.89
CA LYS A 45 6.75 17.44 13.62
C LYS A 45 5.24 17.29 13.74
N LYS A 46 4.50 18.39 13.90
CA LYS A 46 3.03 18.42 13.92
C LYS A 46 2.44 17.87 12.62
N ALA A 47 3.02 18.20 11.45
CA ALA A 47 2.53 17.71 10.15
C ALA A 47 2.74 16.19 10.00
N PHE A 48 3.92 15.68 10.41
CA PHE A 48 4.17 14.25 10.41
C PHE A 48 3.23 13.52 11.40
N ARG A 49 3.03 14.10 12.60
CA ARG A 49 2.11 13.52 13.58
C ARG A 49 0.66 13.47 13.07
N VAL A 50 0.18 14.51 12.37
CA VAL A 50 -1.15 14.52 11.73
C VAL A 50 -1.23 13.44 10.65
N PHE A 51 -0.21 13.35 9.79
CA PHE A 51 -0.14 12.29 8.79
C PHE A 51 -0.21 10.92 9.45
N TYR A 52 0.68 10.66 10.42
CA TYR A 52 0.85 9.32 10.98
C TYR A 52 -0.37 8.85 11.79
N LYS A 53 -1.04 9.74 12.51
CA LYS A 53 -2.31 9.42 13.19
C LYS A 53 -3.35 8.87 12.20
N ASN A 54 -3.53 9.56 11.08
CA ASN A 54 -4.47 9.14 10.06
C ASN A 54 -3.99 7.91 9.30
N TRP A 55 -2.69 7.77 9.10
CA TRP A 55 -2.07 6.59 8.49
C TRP A 55 -2.27 5.33 9.33
N ALA A 56 -2.08 5.41 10.64
CA ALA A 56 -2.33 4.31 11.54
C ALA A 56 -3.79 3.83 11.48
N ALA A 57 -4.75 4.77 11.54
CA ALA A 57 -6.16 4.44 11.37
C ALA A 57 -6.47 3.84 9.98
N TYR A 58 -5.84 4.35 8.92
CA TYR A 58 -5.95 3.81 7.56
C TYR A 58 -5.43 2.36 7.49
N THR A 59 -4.27 2.06 8.07
CA THR A 59 -3.65 0.73 8.04
C THR A 59 -4.57 -0.34 8.65
N ILE A 60 -5.27 -0.01 9.74
CA ILE A 60 -6.21 -0.92 10.38
C ILE A 60 -7.31 -1.38 9.42
N GLU A 61 -7.87 -0.45 8.64
CA GLU A 61 -8.96 -0.77 7.73
C GLU A 61 -8.46 -1.40 6.42
N ILE A 62 -7.33 -0.96 5.87
CA ILE A 62 -6.84 -1.47 4.58
C ILE A 62 -6.42 -2.94 4.67
N ASN A 63 -5.82 -3.36 5.79
CA ASN A 63 -5.42 -4.76 5.99
C ASN A 63 -6.61 -5.69 6.03
N THR A 64 -7.74 -5.25 6.59
CA THR A 64 -8.98 -6.03 6.57
C THR A 64 -9.62 -6.10 5.17
N LEU A 65 -9.44 -5.09 4.34
CA LEU A 65 -9.88 -5.12 2.94
C LEU A 65 -9.06 -6.10 2.08
N GLU A 66 -7.77 -6.27 2.39
CA GLU A 66 -6.94 -7.30 1.74
C GLU A 66 -7.50 -8.71 2.01
N ALA A 67 -7.82 -9.02 3.27
CA ALA A 67 -8.42 -10.29 3.65
C ALA A 67 -9.81 -10.50 3.00
N ALA A 68 -10.63 -9.45 2.95
CA ALA A 68 -11.94 -9.48 2.29
C ALA A 68 -11.82 -9.73 0.78
N SER A 69 -10.84 -9.09 0.13
CA SER A 69 -10.54 -9.31 -1.28
C SER A 69 -10.12 -10.76 -1.56
N TYR A 70 -9.26 -11.33 -0.70
CA TYR A 70 -8.86 -12.73 -0.81
C TYR A 70 -10.06 -13.67 -0.77
N HIS A 71 -10.95 -13.48 0.21
CA HIS A 71 -12.16 -14.30 0.32
C HIS A 71 -13.07 -14.12 -0.90
N LYS A 72 -13.33 -12.90 -1.34
CA LYS A 72 -14.18 -12.61 -2.50
C LYS A 72 -13.67 -13.28 -3.78
N HIS A 73 -12.35 -13.34 -3.95
CA HIS A 73 -11.71 -13.86 -5.15
C HIS A 73 -11.11 -15.27 -4.99
N ILE A 74 -11.56 -16.01 -3.98
CA ILE A 74 -11.04 -17.35 -3.65
C ILE A 74 -11.09 -18.32 -4.84
N HIS A 75 -12.05 -18.18 -5.75
CA HIS A 75 -12.14 -19.03 -6.94
C HIS A 75 -10.96 -18.86 -7.89
N PHE A 76 -10.37 -17.67 -7.98
CA PHE A 76 -9.13 -17.42 -8.71
C PHE A 76 -7.96 -18.13 -8.01
N PHE A 77 -7.79 -17.92 -6.72
CA PHE A 77 -6.68 -18.50 -5.95
C PHE A 77 -6.72 -20.04 -5.88
N ARG A 78 -7.90 -20.64 -5.85
CA ARG A 78 -8.05 -22.10 -5.90
C ARG A 78 -7.50 -22.74 -7.18
N LYS A 79 -7.43 -21.99 -8.28
CA LYS A 79 -6.80 -22.45 -9.53
C LYS A 79 -5.27 -22.27 -9.50
N HIS A 80 -4.76 -21.32 -8.73
CA HIS A 80 -3.36 -20.92 -8.63
C HIS A 80 -2.84 -21.17 -7.23
N ARG A 81 -2.43 -22.42 -6.93
CA ARG A 81 -2.02 -22.80 -5.57
C ARG A 81 -0.76 -22.06 -5.09
N ASP A 82 0.16 -21.75 -6.01
CA ASP A 82 1.33 -20.92 -5.76
C ASP A 82 0.93 -19.52 -5.26
N LEU A 83 -0.01 -18.88 -5.92
CA LEU A 83 -0.55 -17.58 -5.51
C LEU A 83 -1.37 -17.67 -4.22
N MET A 84 -2.06 -18.79 -3.99
CA MET A 84 -2.80 -18.99 -2.74
C MET A 84 -1.86 -19.07 -1.53
N SER A 85 -0.73 -19.76 -1.66
CA SER A 85 0.29 -19.81 -0.60
C SER A 85 0.91 -18.44 -0.35
N ALA A 86 1.33 -17.73 -1.40
CA ALA A 86 1.90 -16.39 -1.28
C ALA A 86 0.90 -15.38 -0.67
N MET A 87 -0.41 -15.52 -0.98
CA MET A 87 -1.44 -14.68 -0.36
C MET A 87 -1.63 -14.99 1.13
N ALA A 88 -1.53 -16.26 1.53
CA ALA A 88 -1.61 -16.65 2.93
C ALA A 88 -0.40 -16.09 3.72
N GLU A 89 0.80 -16.13 3.16
CA GLU A 89 1.99 -15.52 3.75
C GLU A 89 1.82 -14.01 3.90
N LYS A 90 1.38 -13.31 2.82
CA LYS A 90 1.09 -11.88 2.88
C LYS A 90 0.07 -11.54 3.98
N LEU A 91 -1.01 -12.28 4.10
CA LEU A 91 -1.99 -12.04 5.16
C LEU A 91 -1.43 -12.33 6.54
N ALA A 92 -0.50 -13.30 6.67
CA ALA A 92 0.18 -13.54 7.94
C ALA A 92 1.08 -12.36 8.33
N ASP A 93 1.81 -11.76 7.39
CA ASP A 93 2.60 -10.55 7.64
C ASP A 93 1.69 -9.40 8.10
N GLU A 94 0.58 -9.16 7.42
CA GLU A 94 -0.32 -8.04 7.76
C GLU A 94 -1.09 -8.22 9.07
N LEU A 95 -1.49 -9.46 9.41
CA LEU A 95 -2.45 -9.72 10.49
C LEU A 95 -1.86 -10.51 11.68
N VAL A 96 -0.68 -11.11 11.54
CA VAL A 96 -0.08 -11.99 12.57
C VAL A 96 1.33 -11.56 12.94
N HIS A 97 2.20 -11.28 11.97
CA HIS A 97 3.62 -11.00 12.21
C HIS A 97 3.91 -9.51 12.46
N PRO A 98 4.90 -9.17 13.33
CA PRO A 98 5.75 -10.08 14.14
C PRO A 98 5.01 -10.72 15.32
N LYS A 99 3.86 -10.19 15.69
CA LYS A 99 2.88 -10.73 16.65
C LYS A 99 1.50 -10.13 16.39
N PRO A 100 0.40 -10.83 16.73
CA PRO A 100 -0.95 -10.29 16.56
C PRO A 100 -1.12 -8.93 17.29
N PRO A 101 -1.80 -7.98 16.67
CA PRO A 101 -2.52 -8.04 15.39
C PRO A 101 -1.68 -7.65 14.14
N GLY A 102 -0.46 -8.16 14.01
CA GLY A 102 0.37 -8.00 12.84
C GLY A 102 0.94 -6.58 12.70
N HIS A 103 0.87 -6.01 11.50
CA HIS A 103 1.36 -4.65 11.22
C HIS A 103 0.64 -3.57 12.04
N ILE A 104 -0.59 -3.80 12.52
CA ILE A 104 -1.27 -2.88 13.44
C ILE A 104 -0.45 -2.70 14.72
N HIS A 105 0.18 -3.79 15.23
CA HIS A 105 1.04 -3.68 16.41
C HIS A 105 2.23 -2.75 16.15
N VAL A 106 2.96 -2.95 15.05
CA VAL A 106 4.14 -2.10 14.74
C VAL A 106 3.76 -0.67 14.39
N VAL A 107 2.61 -0.45 13.72
CA VAL A 107 2.11 0.90 13.45
C VAL A 107 1.79 1.64 14.76
N MET A 108 1.27 0.94 15.77
CA MET A 108 0.98 1.52 17.08
C MET A 108 2.23 1.82 17.90
N GLU A 109 3.31 1.02 17.79
CA GLU A 109 4.59 1.32 18.42
C GLU A 109 5.18 2.64 17.90
N THR A 110 5.17 2.84 16.58
CA THR A 110 5.62 4.10 15.99
C THR A 110 4.67 5.26 16.36
N ALA A 111 3.36 5.04 16.40
CA ALA A 111 2.39 6.06 16.84
C ALA A 111 2.71 6.53 18.27
N LYS A 112 2.98 5.60 19.19
CA LYS A 112 3.34 5.89 20.56
C LYS A 112 4.63 6.72 20.66
N ALA A 113 5.65 6.38 19.87
CA ALA A 113 6.89 7.16 19.81
C ALA A 113 6.67 8.61 19.33
N LEU A 114 5.65 8.83 18.50
CA LEU A 114 5.21 10.15 18.05
C LEU A 114 4.27 10.88 19.02
N GLY A 115 4.00 10.28 20.20
CA GLY A 115 3.07 10.82 21.19
C GLY A 115 1.60 10.77 20.74
N ILE A 116 1.24 9.82 19.88
CA ILE A 116 -0.13 9.58 19.41
C ILE A 116 -0.74 8.49 20.30
N THR A 117 -1.89 8.78 20.88
CA THR A 117 -2.61 7.85 21.75
C THR A 117 -3.46 6.86 20.94
N GLU A 118 -3.85 5.75 21.58
CA GLU A 118 -4.77 4.79 20.99
C GLU A 118 -6.12 5.43 20.64
N ASP A 119 -6.67 6.28 21.52
CA ASP A 119 -7.92 6.99 21.26
C ASP A 119 -7.83 7.91 20.03
N GLU A 120 -6.69 8.54 19.80
CA GLU A 120 -6.48 9.36 18.60
C GLU A 120 -6.50 8.52 17.33
N VAL A 121 -6.08 7.25 17.38
CA VAL A 121 -6.09 6.34 16.23
C VAL A 121 -7.46 5.67 16.05
N PHE A 122 -8.03 5.11 17.13
CA PHE A 122 -9.21 4.26 17.03
C PHE A 122 -10.54 5.00 17.15
N VAL A 123 -10.57 6.17 17.81
CA VAL A 123 -11.82 6.89 18.14
C VAL A 123 -11.95 8.21 17.39
N THR A 124 -10.84 8.91 17.14
CA THR A 124 -10.90 10.21 16.46
C THR A 124 -11.16 10.04 14.95
N PRO A 125 -12.13 10.74 14.39
CA PRO A 125 -12.35 10.70 12.93
C PRO A 125 -11.09 11.06 12.15
N MET A 126 -10.79 10.30 11.10
CA MET A 126 -9.69 10.59 10.20
C MET A 126 -10.03 11.75 9.25
N LEU A 127 -9.01 12.34 8.65
CA LEU A 127 -9.19 13.34 7.60
C LEU A 127 -9.97 12.75 6.42
N ALA A 128 -10.81 13.58 5.80
CA ALA A 128 -11.69 13.16 4.70
C ALA A 128 -10.91 12.52 3.54
N GLU A 129 -9.70 12.98 3.27
CA GLU A 129 -8.86 12.46 2.19
C GLU A 129 -8.35 11.05 2.48
N PHE A 130 -8.06 10.71 3.74
CA PHE A 130 -7.72 9.34 4.15
C PHE A 130 -8.95 8.43 4.04
N ARG A 131 -10.11 8.92 4.49
CA ARG A 131 -11.38 8.20 4.34
C ARG A 131 -11.69 7.94 2.88
N ALA A 132 -11.54 8.92 2.00
CA ALA A 132 -11.76 8.76 0.56
C ALA A 132 -10.85 7.69 -0.06
N LYS A 133 -9.60 7.57 0.40
CA LYS A 133 -8.70 6.51 -0.06
C LYS A 133 -9.18 5.13 0.38
N ILE A 134 -9.65 4.99 1.62
CA ILE A 134 -10.23 3.72 2.11
C ILE A 134 -11.50 3.38 1.32
N ASP A 135 -12.40 4.34 1.14
CA ASP A 135 -13.66 4.13 0.43
C ASP A 135 -13.44 3.77 -1.03
N TYR A 136 -12.39 4.29 -1.66
CA TYR A 136 -11.94 3.87 -2.99
C TYR A 136 -11.57 2.38 -3.01
N PHE A 137 -10.72 1.91 -2.11
CA PHE A 137 -10.36 0.50 -2.03
C PHE A 137 -11.56 -0.38 -1.65
N ARG A 138 -12.40 0.10 -0.73
CA ARG A 138 -13.64 -0.59 -0.36
C ARG A 138 -14.55 -0.78 -1.57
N ALA A 139 -14.78 0.27 -2.36
CA ALA A 139 -15.60 0.17 -3.57
C ALA A 139 -15.01 -0.85 -4.56
N ILE A 140 -13.69 -0.87 -4.75
CA ILE A 140 -13.04 -1.86 -5.60
C ILE A 140 -13.18 -3.27 -5.03
N VAL A 141 -12.99 -3.46 -3.72
CA VAL A 141 -13.14 -4.77 -3.08
C VAL A 141 -14.56 -5.30 -3.25
N TRP A 142 -15.59 -4.50 -3.00
CA TRP A 142 -16.98 -4.99 -3.00
C TRP A 142 -17.63 -4.99 -4.38
N GLU A 143 -17.34 -4.02 -5.23
CA GLU A 143 -17.98 -3.84 -6.52
C GLU A 143 -17.08 -4.24 -7.71
N GLY A 144 -15.76 -4.13 -7.54
CA GLY A 144 -14.78 -4.34 -8.58
C GLY A 144 -14.46 -5.81 -8.88
N THR A 145 -13.59 -5.99 -9.86
CA THR A 145 -13.04 -7.28 -10.25
C THR A 145 -11.71 -7.53 -9.51
N VAL A 146 -11.23 -8.77 -9.55
CA VAL A 146 -9.92 -9.12 -9.00
C VAL A 146 -8.80 -8.35 -9.69
N ALA A 147 -8.88 -8.13 -11.00
CA ALA A 147 -7.88 -7.37 -11.77
C ALA A 147 -7.85 -5.89 -11.34
N GLU A 148 -9.01 -5.27 -11.11
CA GLU A 148 -9.10 -3.89 -10.61
C GLU A 148 -8.46 -3.75 -9.22
N PHE A 149 -8.69 -4.71 -8.32
CA PHE A 149 -8.12 -4.69 -6.97
C PHE A 149 -6.59 -4.79 -7.00
N TYR A 150 -6.06 -5.76 -7.76
CA TYR A 150 -4.60 -5.92 -7.86
C TYR A 150 -3.93 -4.77 -8.62
N ALA A 151 -4.61 -4.15 -9.57
CA ALA A 151 -4.12 -2.93 -10.20
C ALA A 151 -4.11 -1.74 -9.24
N ALA A 152 -5.16 -1.53 -8.45
CA ALA A 152 -5.21 -0.47 -7.42
C ALA A 152 -4.09 -0.64 -6.38
N GLY A 153 -3.76 -1.89 -6.03
CA GLY A 153 -2.66 -2.22 -5.12
C GLY A 153 -1.27 -2.22 -5.75
N ALA A 154 -1.10 -1.89 -7.03
CA ALA A 154 0.21 -1.81 -7.69
C ALA A 154 1.15 -0.74 -7.08
N THR A 155 0.71 -0.07 -6.01
CA THR A 155 1.51 0.88 -5.20
C THR A 155 2.56 0.21 -4.35
N GLU A 156 2.41 -1.04 -3.94
CA GLU A 156 3.21 -1.66 -2.87
C GLU A 156 4.71 -1.64 -3.16
N GLU A 157 5.13 -1.92 -4.39
CA GLU A 157 6.55 -1.82 -4.76
C GLU A 157 7.12 -0.40 -4.54
N GLN A 158 6.35 0.62 -4.89
CA GLN A 158 6.77 2.01 -4.70
C GLN A 158 6.65 2.43 -3.24
N PHE A 159 5.70 1.86 -2.52
CA PHE A 159 5.49 2.10 -1.09
C PHE A 159 6.67 1.57 -0.27
N GLY A 160 7.22 0.39 -0.58
CA GLY A 160 8.40 -0.12 0.09
C GLY A 160 9.60 0.84 0.00
N HIS A 161 9.92 1.32 -1.21
CA HIS A 161 10.98 2.32 -1.38
C HIS A 161 10.71 3.62 -0.62
N TRP A 162 9.47 4.11 -0.68
CA TRP A 162 9.04 5.28 0.09
C TRP A 162 9.16 5.06 1.59
N ALA A 163 8.83 3.88 2.08
CA ALA A 163 8.98 3.53 3.50
C ALA A 163 10.44 3.61 3.95
N GLY A 164 11.39 3.14 3.15
CA GLY A 164 12.82 3.30 3.41
C GLY A 164 13.27 4.76 3.49
N GLU A 165 12.78 5.62 2.59
CA GLU A 165 13.04 7.07 2.65
C GLU A 165 12.47 7.70 3.93
N VAL A 166 11.26 7.32 4.34
CA VAL A 166 10.64 7.78 5.59
C VAL A 166 11.41 7.30 6.80
N PHE A 167 11.78 6.01 6.85
CA PHE A 167 12.61 5.44 7.92
C PHE A 167 13.91 6.23 8.10
N THR A 168 14.63 6.44 7.00
CA THR A 168 15.88 7.20 6.99
C THR A 168 15.67 8.62 7.50
N ALA A 169 14.62 9.32 7.06
CA ALA A 169 14.32 10.67 7.51
C ALA A 169 14.01 10.71 9.01
N LEU A 170 13.17 9.80 9.51
CA LEU A 170 12.76 9.75 10.93
C LEU A 170 13.95 9.52 11.86
N THR A 171 14.83 8.59 11.50
CA THR A 171 16.00 8.26 12.32
C THR A 171 17.10 9.32 12.24
N THR A 172 17.26 9.98 11.07
CA THR A 172 18.32 10.98 10.87
C THR A 172 17.93 12.36 11.40
N HIS A 173 16.68 12.79 11.19
CA HIS A 173 16.27 14.19 11.42
C HIS A 173 15.27 14.39 12.55
N TYR A 174 14.49 13.36 12.90
CA TYR A 174 13.39 13.51 13.85
C TYR A 174 13.65 12.90 15.21
N GLY A 175 14.79 12.20 15.36
CA GLY A 175 15.28 11.67 16.62
C GLY A 175 14.59 10.36 17.04
N LEU A 176 13.89 9.67 16.15
CA LEU A 176 13.37 8.34 16.42
C LEU A 176 14.52 7.32 16.34
N THR A 177 14.48 6.34 17.22
CA THR A 177 15.32 5.14 17.11
C THR A 177 14.84 4.24 15.99
N SER A 178 15.69 3.32 15.50
CA SER A 178 15.28 2.32 14.51
C SER A 178 14.11 1.46 15.00
N GLN A 179 14.04 1.18 16.30
CA GLN A 179 12.93 0.42 16.89
C GLN A 179 11.63 1.23 16.87
N GLU A 180 11.67 2.54 17.10
CA GLU A 180 10.49 3.41 17.06
C GLU A 180 9.99 3.66 15.64
N ALA A 181 10.86 3.58 14.63
CA ALA A 181 10.51 3.71 13.21
C ALA A 181 10.32 2.35 12.50
N VAL A 182 10.26 1.25 13.24
CA VAL A 182 10.28 -0.14 12.73
C VAL A 182 9.18 -0.43 11.70
N TYR A 183 8.03 0.20 11.78
CA TYR A 183 6.95 0.07 10.81
C TYR A 183 7.45 0.31 9.37
N PHE A 184 8.26 1.33 9.17
CA PHE A 184 8.75 1.72 7.85
C PHE A 184 9.85 0.78 7.35
N SER A 185 10.77 0.32 8.20
CA SER A 185 11.81 -0.63 7.80
C SER A 185 11.25 -2.01 7.46
N LEU A 186 10.22 -2.47 8.18
CA LEU A 186 9.55 -3.74 7.87
C LEU A 186 8.84 -3.69 6.50
N HIS A 187 8.20 -2.56 6.16
CA HIS A 187 7.57 -2.40 4.86
C HIS A 187 8.58 -2.29 3.72
N GLU A 188 9.72 -1.60 3.93
CA GLU A 188 10.79 -1.60 2.95
C GLU A 188 11.23 -3.03 2.63
N GLU A 189 11.49 -3.83 3.65
CA GLU A 189 11.87 -5.23 3.49
C GLU A 189 10.77 -6.06 2.83
N ALA A 190 9.54 -6.04 3.35
CA ALA A 190 8.45 -6.88 2.88
C ALA A 190 8.04 -6.60 1.43
N ASP A 191 8.02 -5.32 1.03
CA ASP A 191 7.50 -4.90 -0.27
C ASP A 191 8.54 -4.98 -1.39
N THR A 192 9.85 -4.83 -1.05
CA THR A 192 10.95 -4.82 -2.03
C THR A 192 11.71 -6.12 -2.11
N ARG A 193 11.46 -7.08 -1.20
CA ARG A 193 12.14 -8.38 -1.18
C ARG A 193 12.04 -9.07 -2.55
N GLU A 194 13.18 -9.41 -3.12
CA GLU A 194 13.25 -10.34 -4.23
C GLU A 194 13.18 -11.78 -3.72
N HIS A 195 12.87 -12.74 -4.61
CA HIS A 195 12.65 -14.16 -4.32
C HIS A 195 13.86 -14.82 -3.61
N GLU A 196 14.12 -14.50 -2.36
CA GLU A 196 15.08 -15.22 -1.52
C GLU A 196 14.35 -16.25 -0.65
N GLY A 197 14.76 -17.51 -0.75
CA GLY A 197 14.22 -18.59 0.10
C GLY A 197 12.76 -19.01 -0.16
N GLY A 198 12.18 -18.61 -1.32
CA GLY A 198 10.80 -19.00 -1.70
C GLY A 198 9.71 -18.04 -1.23
N ILE A 199 10.05 -16.99 -0.47
CA ILE A 199 9.11 -15.96 -0.04
C ILE A 199 9.11 -14.82 -1.06
N MET A 200 7.95 -14.48 -1.59
CA MET A 200 7.78 -13.40 -2.59
C MET A 200 7.44 -12.09 -1.89
N GLY A 201 8.16 -11.00 -2.23
CA GLY A 201 7.79 -9.66 -1.77
C GLY A 201 6.41 -9.25 -2.30
N HIS A 202 5.71 -8.42 -1.53
CA HIS A 202 4.32 -8.05 -1.82
C HIS A 202 4.17 -7.38 -3.20
N GLY A 203 5.12 -6.53 -3.61
CA GLY A 203 5.13 -5.91 -4.93
C GLY A 203 5.25 -6.93 -6.06
N SER A 204 6.16 -7.89 -5.95
CA SER A 204 6.35 -8.98 -6.92
C SER A 204 5.13 -9.90 -6.98
N PHE A 205 4.52 -10.21 -5.84
CA PHE A 205 3.28 -10.97 -5.76
C PHE A 205 2.15 -10.31 -6.58
N ARG A 206 1.92 -9.00 -6.41
CA ARG A 206 0.87 -8.29 -7.16
C ARG A 206 1.13 -8.28 -8.66
N ARG A 207 2.39 -8.12 -9.08
CA ARG A 207 2.76 -8.23 -10.51
C ARG A 207 2.39 -9.59 -11.08
N LEU A 208 2.73 -10.67 -10.37
CA LEU A 208 2.45 -12.03 -10.80
C LEU A 208 0.94 -12.31 -10.87
N VAL A 209 0.17 -11.88 -9.88
CA VAL A 209 -1.29 -12.00 -9.90
C VAL A 209 -1.89 -11.29 -11.12
N LEU A 210 -1.50 -10.05 -11.38
CA LEU A 210 -1.97 -9.30 -12.55
C LEU A 210 -1.61 -10.01 -13.86
N GLN A 211 -0.40 -10.53 -13.97
CA GLN A 211 0.02 -11.27 -15.16
C GLN A 211 -0.87 -12.50 -15.38
N ARG A 212 -1.09 -13.33 -14.36
CA ARG A 212 -1.96 -14.52 -14.43
C ARG A 212 -3.40 -14.16 -14.81
N LEU A 213 -3.91 -13.07 -14.27
CA LEU A 213 -5.24 -12.57 -14.59
C LEU A 213 -5.38 -12.19 -16.07
N LEU A 214 -4.38 -11.52 -16.63
CA LEU A 214 -4.36 -11.14 -18.06
C LEU A 214 -4.22 -12.38 -18.97
N GLU A 215 -3.43 -13.36 -18.57
CA GLU A 215 -3.32 -14.65 -19.28
C GLU A 215 -4.66 -15.41 -19.32
N GLU A 216 -5.48 -15.29 -18.26
CA GLU A 216 -6.83 -15.88 -18.20
C GLU A 216 -7.90 -15.04 -18.91
N GLY A 217 -7.58 -13.82 -19.35
CA GLY A 217 -8.54 -12.90 -19.94
C GLY A 217 -9.44 -12.26 -18.90
N ALA A 218 -8.86 -11.86 -17.76
CA ALA A 218 -9.57 -11.10 -16.74
C ALA A 218 -10.08 -9.78 -17.31
N ASP A 219 -11.23 -9.37 -16.81
CA ASP A 219 -11.96 -8.19 -17.26
C ASP A 219 -11.95 -7.10 -16.19
N VAL A 220 -12.24 -5.90 -16.61
CA VAL A 220 -12.52 -4.75 -15.75
C VAL A 220 -13.94 -4.25 -16.02
N ARG A 221 -14.53 -3.58 -15.07
CA ARG A 221 -15.87 -2.99 -15.22
C ARG A 221 -15.93 -1.98 -16.37
N PRO A 222 -17.07 -1.79 -17.04
CA PRO A 222 -17.27 -0.72 -18.01
C PRO A 222 -16.89 0.65 -17.42
N GLY A 223 -16.10 1.43 -18.15
CA GLY A 223 -15.59 2.72 -17.70
C GLY A 223 -14.34 2.66 -16.82
N TYR A 224 -13.84 1.47 -16.49
CA TYR A 224 -12.60 1.26 -15.74
C TYR A 224 -11.49 0.72 -16.64
N SER A 225 -10.26 0.86 -16.18
CA SER A 225 -9.08 0.19 -16.75
C SER A 225 -8.09 -0.12 -15.63
N LEU A 226 -7.17 -1.05 -15.85
CA LEU A 226 -6.10 -1.33 -14.88
C LEU A 226 -5.27 -0.07 -14.59
N GLU A 227 -5.01 0.73 -15.63
CA GLU A 227 -4.29 2.00 -15.48
C GLU A 227 -5.07 3.01 -14.63
N TYR A 228 -6.38 3.17 -14.87
CA TYR A 228 -7.22 4.02 -14.04
C TYR A 228 -7.18 3.60 -12.58
N CYS A 229 -7.36 2.30 -12.30
CA CYS A 229 -7.34 1.80 -10.93
C CYS A 229 -5.99 2.04 -10.26
N ALA A 230 -4.89 1.76 -10.94
CA ALA A 230 -3.56 1.97 -10.39
C ALA A 230 -3.28 3.46 -10.14
N LEU A 231 -3.48 4.32 -11.15
CA LEU A 231 -3.11 5.75 -11.05
C LEU A 231 -4.00 6.51 -10.07
N THR A 232 -5.28 6.16 -9.93
CA THR A 232 -6.16 6.76 -8.91
C THR A 232 -5.64 6.49 -7.50
N SER A 233 -5.14 5.29 -7.22
CA SER A 233 -4.53 4.96 -5.93
C SER A 233 -3.30 5.82 -5.63
N MET A 234 -2.45 6.11 -6.66
CA MET A 234 -1.30 7.01 -6.52
C MET A 234 -1.73 8.45 -6.26
N ASP A 235 -2.71 8.94 -7.02
CA ASP A 235 -3.23 10.31 -6.83
C ASP A 235 -3.81 10.49 -5.43
N LEU A 236 -4.55 9.51 -4.92
CA LEU A 236 -5.07 9.54 -3.55
C LEU A 236 -3.94 9.51 -2.50
N HIS A 237 -2.82 8.82 -2.77
CA HIS A 237 -1.67 8.87 -1.86
C HIS A 237 -1.05 10.28 -1.82
N GLY A 238 -0.89 10.94 -2.95
CA GLY A 238 -0.44 12.33 -2.98
C GLY A 238 -1.41 13.29 -2.26
N VAL A 239 -2.71 13.05 -2.39
CA VAL A 239 -3.76 13.86 -1.75
C VAL A 239 -3.69 13.76 -0.22
N ILE A 240 -3.46 12.58 0.36
CA ILE A 240 -3.35 12.42 1.83
C ILE A 240 -2.12 13.13 2.39
N LEU A 241 -0.99 13.15 1.68
CA LEU A 241 0.20 13.90 2.10
C LEU A 241 -0.07 15.41 2.15
N GLN A 242 -0.73 15.93 1.11
CA GLN A 242 -1.13 17.35 1.08
C GLN A 242 -2.15 17.70 2.17
N ALA A 243 -3.09 16.79 2.46
CA ALA A 243 -4.09 16.98 3.51
C ALA A 243 -3.41 17.11 4.90
N ALA A 244 -2.41 16.26 5.17
CA ALA A 244 -1.65 16.32 6.41
C ALA A 244 -0.91 17.65 6.59
N LEU A 245 -0.32 18.20 5.52
CA LEU A 245 0.29 19.54 5.55
C LEU A 245 -0.73 20.63 5.87
N ARG A 246 -1.88 20.64 5.16
CA ARG A 246 -2.93 21.66 5.40
C ARG A 246 -3.50 21.60 6.80
N ALA A 247 -3.74 20.40 7.33
CA ALA A 247 -4.30 20.22 8.67
C ALA A 247 -3.31 20.57 9.80
N ALA A 248 -2.03 20.70 9.50
CA ALA A 248 -0.99 21.08 10.44
C ALA A 248 -0.64 22.57 10.40
N ALA A 249 -1.01 23.27 9.33
CA ALA A 249 -0.81 24.72 9.23
C ALA A 249 -1.73 25.47 10.20
#